data_d2c0ec000578038526015bbf042036cd
#
_entry.id   d2c0ec000578038526015bbf042036cd
#
_cell.length_a   1.000
_cell.length_b   1.000
_cell.length_c   1.000
_cell.angle_alpha   90.00
_cell.angle_beta   90.00
_cell.angle_gamma   90.00
#
_symmetry.space_group_name_H-M   'P 1'
#
loop_
_entity.id
_entity.type
_entity.pdbx_description
1 polymer ?
#
loop_
_entity_poly.entity_id
_entity_poly.type
_entity_poly.pdbx_seq_one_letter_code
_entity_poly.pdbx_strand_id
1 'polypeptide(L)'
;MAWQKGKQRYRNDYSATEFNNYLKTLEGDLPDEEAKYLLYKFLRANIAFTSELFLGVKLFPFQAMAIKGMMVSDYSMFVFSRGMSKTFSTAIYVLLECLLNPNANIGVIAGSFRQSKQIFQKMEDILSKPEAKLVKECGVKITKGTDQWTL
;
A
#
# COMPACT_ATOMS: atom_id res chain seq x y z
N MET A 1 -3.55 -27.91 -7.86
CA MET A 1 -4.05 -26.87 -8.79
C MET A 1 -4.24 -25.47 -8.16
N ALA A 2 -4.53 -25.34 -6.85
CA ALA A 2 -4.64 -24.04 -6.18
C ALA A 2 -3.33 -23.23 -6.14
N TRP A 3 -2.18 -23.90 -6.16
CA TRP A 3 -0.86 -23.26 -6.07
C TRP A 3 -0.43 -22.53 -7.35
N GLN A 4 -0.90 -22.97 -8.51
CA GLN A 4 -0.61 -22.30 -9.79
C GLN A 4 -1.40 -21.01 -9.99
N LYS A 5 -2.62 -20.91 -9.42
CA LYS A 5 -3.39 -19.66 -9.41
C LYS A 5 -2.72 -18.57 -8.56
N GLY A 6 -2.00 -18.95 -7.50
CA GLY A 6 -1.21 -18.00 -6.70
C GLY A 6 -0.04 -17.39 -7.48
N LYS A 7 0.65 -18.17 -8.33
CA LYS A 7 1.78 -17.67 -9.13
C LYS A 7 1.38 -16.60 -10.14
N GLN A 8 0.18 -16.64 -10.70
CA GLN A 8 -0.30 -15.59 -11.61
C GLN A 8 -0.59 -14.27 -10.89
N ARG A 9 -0.94 -14.29 -9.60
CA ARG A 9 -1.20 -13.06 -8.83
C ARG A 9 0.06 -12.22 -8.57
N TYR A 10 1.26 -12.81 -8.61
CA TYR A 10 2.51 -12.12 -8.30
C TYR A 10 3.27 -11.58 -9.52
N ARG A 11 2.73 -11.79 -10.73
CA ARG A 11 3.47 -11.54 -11.99
C ARG A 11 3.18 -10.18 -12.63
N ASN A 12 2.47 -9.29 -12.01
CA ASN A 12 2.02 -8.09 -12.71
C ASN A 12 2.70 -6.84 -12.19
N ASP A 13 3.93 -6.63 -12.60
CA ASP A 13 4.45 -5.29 -12.82
C ASP A 13 3.95 -4.87 -14.21
N TYR A 14 2.77 -4.22 -14.27
CA TYR A 14 2.29 -3.65 -15.52
C TYR A 14 3.25 -2.55 -15.96
N SER A 15 3.68 -2.60 -17.20
CA SER A 15 4.41 -1.50 -17.80
C SER A 15 3.51 -0.26 -17.88
N ALA A 16 4.09 0.93 -18.00
CA ALA A 16 3.32 2.17 -18.17
C ALA A 16 2.36 2.08 -19.38
N THR A 17 2.74 1.32 -20.41
CA THR A 17 1.92 1.07 -21.60
C THR A 17 0.68 0.22 -21.27
N GLU A 18 0.85 -0.83 -20.47
CA GLU A 18 -0.26 -1.68 -20.01
C GLU A 18 -1.20 -0.90 -19.10
N PHE A 19 -0.67 -0.03 -18.25
CA PHE A 19 -1.48 0.87 -17.42
C PHE A 19 -2.30 1.84 -18.27
N ASN A 20 -1.69 2.49 -19.27
CA ASN A 20 -2.40 3.38 -20.16
C ASN A 20 -3.47 2.66 -21.01
N ASN A 21 -3.18 1.43 -21.45
CA ASN A 21 -4.17 0.62 -22.15
C ASN A 21 -5.33 0.21 -21.22
N TYR A 22 -5.01 -0.07 -19.96
CA TYR A 22 -6.01 -0.36 -18.93
C TYR A 22 -6.87 0.87 -18.62
N LEU A 23 -6.28 2.05 -18.49
CA LEU A 23 -7.03 3.31 -18.31
C LEU A 23 -7.95 3.58 -19.51
N LYS A 24 -7.49 3.33 -20.74
CA LYS A 24 -8.35 3.45 -21.93
C LYS A 24 -9.54 2.48 -21.95
N THR A 25 -9.37 1.28 -21.40
CA THR A 25 -10.50 0.35 -21.22
C THR A 25 -11.48 0.83 -20.15
N LEU A 26 -11.02 1.61 -19.17
CA LEU A 26 -11.87 2.23 -18.15
C LEU A 26 -12.60 3.50 -18.67
N GLU A 27 -12.07 4.14 -19.70
CA GLU A 27 -12.71 5.30 -20.38
C GLU A 27 -13.88 4.88 -21.30
N GLY A 28 -14.06 3.58 -21.56
CA GLY A 28 -15.24 3.03 -22.24
C GLY A 28 -16.44 2.90 -21.30
N ASP A 29 -17.61 2.63 -21.83
CA ASP A 29 -18.95 2.55 -21.19
C ASP A 29 -19.10 1.63 -19.95
N LEU A 30 -18.07 1.53 -19.10
CA LEU A 30 -18.16 0.78 -17.85
C LEU A 30 -18.92 1.59 -16.79
N PRO A 31 -19.84 0.97 -16.05
CA PRO A 31 -20.45 1.59 -14.87
C PRO A 31 -19.36 2.08 -13.90
N ASP A 32 -19.53 3.27 -13.31
CA ASP A 32 -18.57 3.87 -12.38
C ASP A 32 -18.08 2.93 -11.26
N GLU A 33 -18.95 2.08 -10.77
CA GLU A 33 -18.62 1.11 -9.72
C GLU A 33 -17.69 -0.01 -10.21
N GLU A 34 -17.88 -0.45 -11.46
CA GLU A 34 -17.01 -1.48 -12.05
C GLU A 34 -15.63 -0.90 -12.38
N ALA A 35 -15.59 0.31 -12.90
CA ALA A 35 -14.35 1.06 -13.13
C ALA A 35 -13.55 1.27 -11.83
N LYS A 36 -14.19 1.68 -10.75
CA LYS A 36 -13.58 1.82 -9.42
C LYS A 36 -13.04 0.49 -8.91
N TYR A 37 -13.80 -0.59 -9.04
CA TYR A 37 -13.37 -1.91 -8.62
C TYR A 37 -12.16 -2.42 -9.39
N LEU A 38 -12.12 -2.20 -10.70
CA LEU A 38 -11.00 -2.57 -11.54
C LEU A 38 -9.74 -1.75 -11.21
N LEU A 39 -9.89 -0.44 -11.01
CA LEU A 39 -8.81 0.44 -10.55
C LEU A 39 -8.25 -0.03 -9.19
N TYR A 40 -9.12 -0.30 -8.25
CA TYR A 40 -8.73 -0.83 -6.94
C TYR A 40 -7.93 -2.14 -7.05
N LYS A 41 -8.40 -3.09 -7.87
CA LYS A 41 -7.66 -4.33 -8.15
C LYS A 41 -6.28 -4.08 -8.75
N PHE A 42 -6.21 -3.15 -9.70
CA PHE A 42 -4.96 -2.77 -10.32
C PHE A 42 -3.97 -2.21 -9.30
N LEU A 43 -4.40 -1.26 -8.49
CA LEU A 43 -3.57 -0.63 -7.45
C LEU A 43 -3.06 -1.65 -6.43
N ARG A 44 -3.90 -2.58 -5.99
CA ARG A 44 -3.48 -3.68 -5.10
C ARG A 44 -2.53 -4.69 -5.76
N ALA A 45 -2.65 -4.88 -7.06
CA ALA A 45 -1.75 -5.76 -7.81
C ALA A 45 -0.35 -5.14 -7.96
N ASN A 46 -0.27 -3.82 -8.09
CA ASN A 46 0.95 -3.08 -8.43
C ASN A 46 1.44 -2.18 -7.28
N ILE A 47 1.84 -2.79 -6.18
CA ILE A 47 2.23 -2.09 -4.94
C ILE A 47 3.38 -1.11 -5.13
N ALA A 48 4.38 -1.44 -5.95
CA ALA A 48 5.51 -0.54 -6.24
C ALA A 48 5.02 0.74 -6.93
N PHE A 49 4.16 0.59 -7.94
CA PHE A 49 3.54 1.72 -8.64
C PHE A 49 2.63 2.53 -7.69
N THR A 50 1.79 1.86 -6.93
CA THR A 50 0.86 2.50 -5.99
C THR A 50 1.60 3.29 -4.91
N SER A 51 2.70 2.75 -4.38
CA SER A 51 3.56 3.45 -3.42
C SER A 51 4.21 4.70 -4.02
N GLU A 52 4.70 4.61 -5.26
CA GLU A 52 5.28 5.76 -5.95
C GLU A 52 4.21 6.81 -6.26
N LEU A 53 3.03 6.38 -6.72
CA LEU A 53 1.92 7.27 -7.09
C LEU A 53 1.36 8.05 -5.88
N PHE A 54 1.02 7.37 -4.78
CA PHE A 54 0.37 8.00 -3.64
C PHE A 54 1.36 8.62 -2.64
N LEU A 55 2.46 7.93 -2.38
CA LEU A 55 3.40 8.29 -1.31
C LEU A 55 4.71 8.92 -1.84
N GLY A 56 4.93 8.91 -3.16
CA GLY A 56 6.19 9.34 -3.76
C GLY A 56 7.38 8.44 -3.38
N VAL A 57 7.12 7.20 -2.99
CA VAL A 57 8.14 6.29 -2.48
C VAL A 57 8.42 5.18 -3.47
N LYS A 58 9.66 5.15 -3.99
CA LYS A 58 10.16 4.03 -4.79
C LYS A 58 10.57 2.87 -3.89
N LEU A 59 9.90 1.74 -4.05
CA LEU A 59 10.20 0.52 -3.29
C LEU A 59 11.29 -0.30 -3.95
N PHE A 60 12.18 -0.86 -3.16
CA PHE A 60 13.05 -1.94 -3.63
C PHE A 60 12.21 -3.21 -3.87
N PRO A 61 12.63 -4.10 -4.79
CA PRO A 61 11.86 -5.31 -5.12
C PRO A 61 11.48 -6.16 -3.90
N PHE A 62 12.40 -6.34 -2.95
CA PHE A 62 12.13 -7.10 -1.74
C PHE A 62 11.08 -6.44 -0.82
N GLN A 63 11.06 -5.10 -0.77
CA GLN A 63 10.06 -4.35 0.00
C GLN A 63 8.67 -4.49 -0.64
N ALA A 64 8.59 -4.34 -1.96
CA ALA A 64 7.34 -4.53 -2.70
C ALA A 64 6.80 -5.96 -2.52
N MET A 65 7.67 -6.97 -2.57
CA MET A 65 7.30 -8.37 -2.32
C MET A 65 6.78 -8.58 -0.90
N ALA A 66 7.45 -8.01 0.11
CA ALA A 66 7.03 -8.14 1.50
C ALA A 66 5.67 -7.46 1.75
N ILE A 67 5.49 -6.23 1.26
CA ILE A 67 4.23 -5.48 1.41
C ILE A 67 3.10 -6.23 0.69
N LYS A 68 3.35 -6.72 -0.52
CA LYS A 68 2.37 -7.52 -1.26
C LYS A 68 2.02 -8.81 -0.53
N GLY A 69 3.00 -9.47 0.06
CA GLY A 69 2.79 -10.65 0.92
C GLY A 69 1.86 -10.34 2.10
N MET A 70 2.07 -9.22 2.79
CA MET A 70 1.20 -8.76 3.88
C MET A 70 -0.23 -8.47 3.42
N MET A 71 -0.42 -7.93 2.21
CA MET A 71 -1.75 -7.60 1.68
C MET A 71 -2.55 -8.81 1.18
N VAL A 72 -1.89 -9.92 0.85
CA VAL A 72 -2.54 -11.08 0.20
C VAL A 72 -2.73 -12.24 1.16
N SER A 73 -1.89 -12.35 2.19
CA SER A 73 -1.90 -13.47 3.11
C SER A 73 -2.62 -13.10 4.40
N ASP A 74 -3.47 -14.00 4.89
CA ASP A 74 -4.14 -13.83 6.19
C ASP A 74 -3.12 -13.81 7.34
N TYR A 75 -2.04 -14.58 7.20
CA TYR A 75 -0.93 -14.63 8.15
C TYR A 75 0.39 -14.53 7.41
N SER A 76 1.26 -13.64 7.86
CA SER A 76 2.59 -13.47 7.30
C SER A 76 3.64 -13.36 8.39
N MET A 77 4.71 -14.12 8.27
CA MET A 77 5.87 -14.01 9.14
C MET A 77 7.09 -13.63 8.29
N PHE A 78 7.70 -12.50 8.63
CA PHE A 78 8.89 -12.02 7.94
C PHE A 78 10.09 -11.97 8.88
N VAL A 79 11.17 -12.61 8.47
CA VAL A 79 12.46 -12.55 9.14
C VAL A 79 13.39 -11.66 8.35
N PHE A 80 13.65 -10.48 8.87
CA PHE A 80 14.56 -9.52 8.26
C PHE A 80 15.77 -9.28 9.16
N SER A 81 16.93 -9.15 8.58
CA SER A 81 18.12 -8.71 9.29
C SER A 81 18.00 -7.26 9.78
N ARG A 82 18.93 -6.83 10.63
CA ARG A 82 19.00 -5.44 11.06
C ARG A 82 19.31 -4.54 9.85
N GLY A 83 18.63 -3.40 9.72
CA GLY A 83 18.80 -2.47 8.60
C GLY A 83 17.93 -2.75 7.37
N MET A 84 17.23 -3.87 7.29
CA MET A 84 16.36 -4.23 6.15
C MET A 84 15.02 -3.49 6.12
N SER A 85 14.99 -2.25 6.59
CA SER A 85 13.82 -1.35 6.47
C SER A 85 12.48 -1.90 6.97
N LYS A 86 12.48 -2.78 7.98
CA LYS A 86 11.25 -3.40 8.54
C LYS A 86 10.16 -2.37 8.87
N THR A 87 10.51 -1.43 9.74
CA THR A 87 9.59 -0.38 10.22
C THR A 87 9.09 0.49 9.06
N PHE A 88 9.95 0.79 8.11
CA PHE A 88 9.58 1.57 6.92
C PHE A 88 8.59 0.81 6.01
N SER A 89 8.86 -0.46 5.72
CA SER A 89 7.97 -1.30 4.90
C SER A 89 6.62 -1.50 5.59
N THR A 90 6.60 -1.68 6.92
CA THR A 90 5.36 -1.77 7.69
C THR A 90 4.57 -0.46 7.66
N ALA A 91 5.25 0.69 7.78
CA ALA A 91 4.58 1.99 7.70
C ALA A 91 3.92 2.21 6.32
N ILE A 92 4.62 1.85 5.23
CA ILE A 92 4.06 1.91 3.87
C ILE A 92 2.87 0.95 3.74
N TYR A 93 2.99 -0.29 4.24
CA TYR A 93 1.88 -1.25 4.23
C TYR A 93 0.64 -0.67 4.91
N VAL A 94 0.79 -0.13 6.13
CA VAL A 94 -0.32 0.46 6.88
C VAL A 94 -0.96 1.61 6.11
N LEU A 95 -0.15 2.52 5.55
CA LEU A 95 -0.66 3.65 4.76
C LEU A 95 -1.42 3.18 3.52
N LEU A 96 -0.86 2.26 2.75
CA LEU A 96 -1.50 1.74 1.53
C LEU A 96 -2.76 0.93 1.86
N GLU A 97 -2.75 0.14 2.93
CA GLU A 97 -3.93 -0.62 3.35
C GLU A 97 -5.07 0.32 3.78
N CYS A 98 -4.78 1.37 4.53
CA CYS A 98 -5.78 2.38 4.89
C CYS A 98 -6.32 3.15 3.67
N LEU A 99 -5.47 3.48 2.70
CA LEU A 99 -5.87 4.19 1.48
C LEU A 99 -6.71 3.32 0.54
N LEU A 100 -6.40 2.04 0.46
CA LEU A 100 -7.05 1.11 -0.46
C LEU A 100 -8.27 0.41 0.17
N ASN A 101 -8.38 0.31 1.48
CA ASN A 101 -9.49 -0.33 2.16
C ASN A 101 -10.21 0.66 3.08
N PRO A 102 -11.31 1.27 2.62
CA PRO A 102 -12.14 2.11 3.48
C PRO A 102 -12.59 1.34 4.71
N ASN A 103 -12.51 1.98 5.89
CA ASN A 103 -12.84 1.40 7.19
C ASN A 103 -11.91 0.28 7.68
N ALA A 104 -10.71 0.14 7.14
CA ALA A 104 -9.72 -0.79 7.68
C ALA A 104 -9.29 -0.38 9.10
N ASN A 105 -9.36 -1.33 10.04
CA ASN A 105 -8.84 -1.16 11.39
C ASN A 105 -7.54 -1.94 11.53
N ILE A 106 -6.43 -1.23 11.71
CA ILE A 106 -5.10 -1.83 11.78
C ILE A 106 -4.51 -1.64 13.16
N GLY A 107 -4.29 -2.74 13.87
CA GLY A 107 -3.62 -2.76 15.18
C GLY A 107 -2.13 -2.98 15.03
N VAL A 108 -1.32 -2.10 15.62
CA VAL A 108 0.14 -2.22 15.67
C VAL A 108 0.57 -2.60 17.09
N ILE A 109 1.09 -3.80 17.26
CA ILE A 109 1.54 -4.33 18.55
C ILE A 109 3.06 -4.52 18.50
N ALA A 110 3.74 -4.11 19.55
CA ALA A 110 5.18 -4.27 19.72
C ALA A 110 5.53 -4.57 21.18
N GLY A 111 6.77 -4.95 21.44
CA GLY A 111 7.25 -5.24 22.81
C GLY A 111 7.22 -4.04 23.76
N SER A 112 7.13 -2.82 23.22
CA SER A 112 6.92 -1.61 24.02
C SER A 112 6.14 -0.58 23.19
N PHE A 113 5.38 0.28 23.87
CA PHE A 113 4.65 1.38 23.24
C PHE A 113 5.56 2.32 22.43
N ARG A 114 6.79 2.54 22.89
CA ARG A 114 7.78 3.32 22.14
C ARG A 114 8.11 2.71 20.78
N GLN A 115 8.15 1.40 20.67
CA GLN A 115 8.43 0.70 19.41
C GLN A 115 7.25 0.79 18.44
N SER A 116 6.01 0.60 18.91
CA SER A 116 4.83 0.78 18.04
C SER A 116 4.71 2.22 17.54
N LYS A 117 5.00 3.20 18.39
CA LYS A 117 5.00 4.62 18.02
C LYS A 117 6.01 4.96 16.90
N GLN A 118 7.10 4.22 16.76
CA GLN A 118 8.06 4.43 15.66
C GLN A 118 7.43 4.22 14.28
N ILE A 119 6.42 3.36 14.16
CA ILE A 119 5.70 3.16 12.90
C ILE A 119 4.92 4.43 12.55
N PHE A 120 4.20 5.01 13.51
CA PHE A 120 3.48 6.27 13.31
C PHE A 120 4.42 7.43 12.94
N GLN A 121 5.59 7.53 13.57
CA GLN A 121 6.60 8.51 13.19
C GLN A 121 7.07 8.32 11.75
N LYS A 122 7.27 7.07 11.31
CA LYS A 122 7.64 6.79 9.92
C LYS A 122 6.52 7.11 8.93
N MET A 123 5.26 6.87 9.29
CA MET A 123 4.11 7.29 8.49
C MET A 123 4.09 8.81 8.35
N GLU A 124 4.33 9.54 9.43
CA GLU A 124 4.41 11.00 9.44
C GLU A 124 5.55 11.53 8.55
N ASP A 125 6.74 10.94 8.67
CA ASP A 125 7.91 11.26 7.83
C ASP A 125 7.57 11.08 6.32
N ILE A 126 6.83 10.03 5.96
CA ILE A 126 6.44 9.76 4.59
C ILE A 126 5.42 10.80 4.10
N LEU A 127 4.37 11.04 4.89
CA LEU A 127 3.27 11.94 4.52
C LEU A 127 3.67 13.42 4.53
N SER A 128 4.72 13.79 5.27
CA SER A 128 5.23 15.17 5.30
C SER A 128 6.01 15.54 4.04
N LYS A 129 6.49 14.55 3.29
CA LYS A 129 7.25 14.80 2.07
C LYS A 129 6.42 15.48 0.99
N PRO A 130 7.04 16.37 0.17
CA PRO A 130 6.35 17.02 -0.93
C PRO A 130 5.88 16.04 -2.01
N GLU A 131 6.54 14.89 -2.14
CA GLU A 131 6.21 13.85 -3.11
C GLU A 131 4.88 13.13 -2.80
N ALA A 132 4.45 13.13 -1.52
CA ALA A 132 3.16 12.55 -1.10
C ALA A 132 1.97 13.50 -1.35
N LYS A 133 1.98 14.24 -2.48
CA LYS A 133 0.95 15.23 -2.81
C LYS A 133 -0.41 14.59 -3.06
N LEU A 134 -0.44 13.46 -3.75
CA LEU A 134 -1.69 12.85 -4.20
C LEU A 134 -2.59 12.46 -3.02
N VAL A 135 -2.03 12.00 -1.92
CA VAL A 135 -2.80 11.70 -0.69
C VAL A 135 -3.51 12.95 -0.17
N LYS A 136 -2.84 14.10 -0.24
CA LYS A 136 -3.41 15.39 0.20
C LYS A 136 -4.45 15.92 -0.79
N GLU A 137 -4.18 15.79 -2.09
CA GLU A 137 -5.05 16.22 -3.19
C GLU A 137 -6.33 15.37 -3.26
N CYS A 138 -6.26 14.09 -2.93
CA CYS A 138 -7.44 13.22 -2.81
C CYS A 138 -8.35 13.56 -1.62
N GLY A 139 -8.02 14.58 -0.84
CA GLY A 139 -8.85 15.02 0.28
C GLY A 139 -8.82 14.10 1.49
N VAL A 140 -7.82 13.23 1.60
CA VAL A 140 -7.64 12.34 2.75
C VAL A 140 -7.39 13.18 4.00
N LYS A 141 -8.32 13.12 4.95
CA LYS A 141 -8.21 13.80 6.23
C LYS A 141 -7.50 12.88 7.22
N ILE A 142 -6.35 13.33 7.72
CA ILE A 142 -5.58 12.58 8.71
C ILE A 142 -5.80 13.21 10.08
N THR A 143 -6.49 12.50 10.96
CA THR A 143 -6.63 12.88 12.36
C THR A 143 -5.62 12.10 13.20
N LYS A 144 -4.75 12.83 13.88
CA LYS A 144 -3.66 12.27 14.68
C LYS A 144 -4.01 12.36 16.15
N GLY A 145 -4.23 11.20 16.79
CA GLY A 145 -4.27 11.06 18.25
C GLY A 145 -2.95 10.56 18.81
N THR A 146 -2.88 10.44 20.13
CA THR A 146 -1.68 9.91 20.81
C THR A 146 -1.44 8.45 20.48
N ASP A 147 -2.50 7.66 20.40
CA ASP A 147 -2.48 6.21 20.30
C ASP A 147 -3.23 5.68 19.07
N GLN A 148 -3.94 6.55 18.37
CA GLN A 148 -4.78 6.20 17.22
C GLN A 148 -4.71 7.27 16.16
N TRP A 149 -4.60 6.85 14.90
CA TRP A 149 -4.74 7.70 13.72
C TRP A 149 -5.94 7.24 12.89
N THR A 150 -6.62 8.21 12.30
CA THR A 150 -7.69 7.97 11.33
C THR A 150 -7.30 8.64 10.01
N LEU A 151 -7.33 7.86 8.93
CA LEU A 151 -7.06 8.31 7.56
C LEU A 151 -8.35 8.23 6.74
#